data_a13ddaf3e57efe727088a0ab729c308b
#
_entry.id   a13ddaf3e57efe727088a0ab729c308b
#
_cell.length_a   1.000
_cell.length_b   1.000
_cell.length_c   1.000
_cell.angle_alpha   90.00
_cell.angle_beta   90.00
_cell.angle_gamma   90.00
#
_symmetry.space_group_name_H-M   'P 1'
#
loop_
_entity.id
_entity.type
_entity.pdbx_description
1 polymer ?
#
loop_
_entity_poly.entity_id
_entity_poly.type
_entity_poly.pdbx_seq_one_letter_code
_entity_poly.pdbx_strand_id
1 'polypeptide(L)'
;MARINEDSPADRLTRQGMVAMVAATLLLPIGDALSKLLTGIVTPFDVTVWRTVMQAMFLIPVAVLLRNRLTGAVFSWPSLLSGALISIAMFSLISAFQQMPIATAIAIFFIEPLLLTLLAAPLLGEVPGRRRLIAVGIGLIGALIVIRPNLATFGPVALWPLGAALAFALNMIVLRTATRTRSALSVQIGATISAAVLLMGVQVLAGVAFDRAIPNPFDLPAWAVGALLAAGALAAITFVLIAVAFSKAEAGLLAPFQYLEIVGATIVGYLVFGDLPDALTWLGTAIILGAGMYVFYRERQSGRGLTGQQSS
;
A
#
# COMPACT_ATOMS: atom_id res chain seq x y z
N MET A 1 44.86 -17.87 -0.83
CA MET A 1 43.80 -17.82 0.20
C MET A 1 43.02 -16.55 0.01
N ALA A 2 41.86 -16.62 -0.63
CA ALA A 2 40.97 -15.46 -0.81
C ALA A 2 40.34 -15.11 0.56
N ARG A 3 40.56 -13.89 1.02
CA ARG A 3 39.84 -13.36 2.20
C ARG A 3 38.35 -13.37 1.84
N ILE A 4 37.57 -14.19 2.53
CA ILE A 4 36.12 -14.09 2.56
C ILE A 4 35.85 -12.68 3.12
N ASN A 5 35.35 -11.80 2.26
CA ASN A 5 34.96 -10.44 2.66
C ASN A 5 33.81 -10.62 3.65
N GLU A 6 34.08 -10.51 4.94
CA GLU A 6 33.02 -10.49 5.97
C GLU A 6 32.19 -9.24 5.71
N ASP A 7 30.89 -9.45 5.37
CA ASP A 7 29.91 -8.38 5.19
C ASP A 7 30.00 -7.41 6.36
N SER A 8 30.16 -6.12 6.06
CA SER A 8 30.18 -5.10 7.10
C SER A 8 28.86 -5.12 7.90
N PRO A 9 28.85 -4.68 9.17
CA PRO A 9 27.61 -4.58 9.94
C PRO A 9 26.52 -3.78 9.21
N ALA A 10 26.90 -2.76 8.44
CA ALA A 10 25.99 -1.96 7.60
C ALA A 10 25.41 -2.77 6.44
N ASP A 11 26.20 -3.62 5.78
CA ASP A 11 25.74 -4.48 4.70
C ASP A 11 24.76 -5.53 5.20
N ARG A 12 24.99 -6.08 6.41
CA ARG A 12 24.06 -7.03 7.05
C ARG A 12 22.72 -6.38 7.38
N LEU A 13 22.71 -5.15 7.89
CA LEU A 13 21.47 -4.40 8.17
C LEU A 13 20.71 -4.13 6.87
N THR A 14 21.38 -3.64 5.83
CA THR A 14 20.79 -3.37 4.53
C THR A 14 20.16 -4.64 3.93
N ARG A 15 20.86 -5.77 3.98
CA ARG A 15 20.35 -7.06 3.51
C ARG A 15 19.12 -7.52 4.30
N GLN A 16 19.09 -7.32 5.62
CA GLN A 16 17.90 -7.61 6.44
C GLN A 16 16.72 -6.74 6.05
N GLY A 17 16.96 -5.45 5.73
CA GLY A 17 15.93 -4.54 5.23
C GLY A 17 15.34 -5.01 3.89
N MET A 18 16.19 -5.42 2.95
CA MET A 18 15.75 -5.97 1.65
C MET A 18 14.94 -7.25 1.82
N VAL A 19 15.39 -8.19 2.66
CA VAL A 19 14.66 -9.45 2.94
C VAL A 19 13.30 -9.16 3.57
N ALA A 20 13.21 -8.22 4.50
CA ALA A 20 11.95 -7.82 5.11
C ALA A 20 10.98 -7.22 4.07
N MET A 21 11.47 -6.39 3.13
CA MET A 21 10.66 -5.82 2.05
C MET A 21 10.15 -6.91 1.10
N VAL A 22 11.03 -7.82 0.65
CA VAL A 22 10.63 -8.95 -0.21
C VAL A 22 9.57 -9.81 0.47
N ALA A 23 9.76 -10.14 1.75
CA ALA A 23 8.77 -10.91 2.51
C ALA A 23 7.43 -10.16 2.59
N ALA A 24 7.44 -8.85 2.87
CA ALA A 24 6.23 -8.04 2.94
C ALA A 24 5.47 -8.03 1.62
N THR A 25 6.16 -7.76 0.51
CA THR A 25 5.54 -7.62 -0.82
C THR A 25 5.01 -8.95 -1.38
N LEU A 26 5.57 -10.09 -0.96
CA LEU A 26 5.04 -11.40 -1.31
C LEU A 26 3.86 -11.84 -0.42
N LEU A 27 3.77 -11.31 0.81
CA LEU A 27 2.66 -11.59 1.72
C LEU A 27 1.42 -10.74 1.43
N LEU A 28 1.59 -9.51 0.91
CA LEU A 28 0.48 -8.60 0.59
C LEU A 28 -0.58 -9.26 -0.31
N PRO A 29 -0.23 -9.88 -1.46
CA PRO A 29 -1.21 -10.49 -2.35
C PRO A 29 -1.99 -11.65 -1.72
N ILE A 30 -1.43 -12.32 -0.72
CA ILE A 30 -2.15 -13.37 0.02
C ILE A 30 -3.30 -12.75 0.83
N GLY A 31 -3.03 -11.63 1.52
CA GLY A 31 -4.06 -10.87 2.24
C GLY A 31 -5.14 -10.30 1.31
N ASP A 32 -4.75 -9.89 0.10
CA ASP A 32 -5.67 -9.38 -0.92
C ASP A 32 -6.54 -10.50 -1.51
N ALA A 33 -5.97 -11.69 -1.74
CA ALA A 33 -6.73 -12.87 -2.16
C ALA A 33 -7.76 -13.31 -1.11
N LEU A 34 -7.39 -13.30 0.17
CA LEU A 34 -8.34 -13.57 1.25
C LEU A 34 -9.47 -12.52 1.28
N SER A 35 -9.12 -11.24 1.06
CA SER A 35 -10.12 -10.17 0.96
C SER A 35 -11.05 -10.37 -0.24
N LYS A 36 -10.51 -10.74 -1.41
CA LYS A 36 -11.31 -11.07 -2.60
C LYS A 36 -12.24 -12.26 -2.36
N LEU A 37 -11.76 -13.34 -1.74
CA LEU A 37 -12.61 -14.49 -1.37
C LEU A 37 -13.77 -14.08 -0.46
N LEU A 38 -13.52 -13.21 0.51
CA LEU A 38 -14.55 -12.72 1.43
C LEU A 38 -15.61 -11.87 0.73
N THR A 39 -15.27 -11.13 -0.34
CA THR A 39 -16.26 -10.35 -1.09
C THR A 39 -17.28 -11.21 -1.84
N GLY A 40 -17.08 -12.53 -1.92
CA GLY A 40 -18.08 -13.47 -2.42
C GLY A 40 -19.26 -13.72 -1.49
N ILE A 41 -19.13 -13.36 -0.20
CA ILE A 41 -20.17 -13.64 0.82
C ILE A 41 -20.59 -12.40 1.62
N VAL A 42 -19.75 -11.37 1.68
CA VAL A 42 -20.04 -10.09 2.35
C VAL A 42 -19.63 -8.92 1.44
N THR A 43 -20.14 -7.73 1.72
CA THR A 43 -19.84 -6.57 0.88
C THR A 43 -18.38 -6.15 1.00
N PRO A 44 -17.79 -5.51 -0.03
CA PRO A 44 -16.43 -4.96 0.05
C PRO A 44 -16.22 -4.00 1.22
N PHE A 45 -17.27 -3.26 1.59
CA PHE A 45 -17.24 -2.37 2.74
C PHE A 45 -17.09 -3.15 4.04
N ASP A 46 -17.88 -4.20 4.24
CA ASP A 46 -17.82 -5.04 5.45
C ASP A 46 -16.46 -5.75 5.56
N VAL A 47 -15.91 -6.25 4.44
CA VAL A 47 -14.54 -6.81 4.41
C VAL A 47 -13.52 -5.77 4.84
N THR A 48 -13.62 -4.54 4.30
CA THR A 48 -12.70 -3.44 4.63
C THR A 48 -12.75 -3.10 6.11
N VAL A 49 -13.96 -2.98 6.68
CA VAL A 49 -14.15 -2.68 8.11
C VAL A 49 -13.48 -3.74 8.96
N TRP A 50 -13.89 -5.01 8.79
CA TRP A 50 -13.45 -6.09 9.67
C TRP A 50 -11.97 -6.43 9.49
N ARG A 51 -11.45 -6.42 8.24
CA ARG A 51 -10.00 -6.58 8.00
C ARG A 51 -9.19 -5.50 8.72
N THR A 52 -9.63 -4.23 8.66
CA THR A 52 -8.93 -3.11 9.30
C THR A 52 -9.03 -3.19 10.83
N VAL A 53 -10.16 -3.59 11.37
CA VAL A 53 -10.34 -3.83 12.81
C VAL A 53 -9.41 -4.95 13.29
N MET A 54 -9.37 -6.08 12.59
CA MET A 54 -8.46 -7.19 12.91
C MET A 54 -6.99 -6.76 12.82
N GLN A 55 -6.62 -6.01 11.77
CA GLN A 55 -5.27 -5.45 11.65
C GLN A 55 -4.92 -4.54 12.85
N ALA A 56 -5.83 -3.65 13.26
CA ALA A 56 -5.63 -2.79 14.43
C ALA A 56 -5.45 -3.61 15.71
N MET A 57 -6.26 -4.65 15.91
CA MET A 57 -6.15 -5.56 17.06
C MET A 57 -4.79 -6.25 17.10
N PHE A 58 -4.28 -6.76 15.99
CA PHE A 58 -2.96 -7.39 15.91
C PHE A 58 -1.81 -6.39 16.07
N LEU A 59 -2.01 -5.10 15.72
CA LEU A 59 -1.00 -4.06 15.91
C LEU A 59 -0.93 -3.52 17.34
N ILE A 60 -1.97 -3.65 18.16
CA ILE A 60 -1.95 -3.19 19.56
C ILE A 60 -0.79 -3.83 20.35
N PRO A 61 -0.62 -5.16 20.41
CA PRO A 61 0.50 -5.76 21.10
C PRO A 61 1.87 -5.34 20.53
N VAL A 62 1.96 -5.14 19.20
CA VAL A 62 3.18 -4.63 18.56
C VAL A 62 3.47 -3.19 19.01
N ALA A 63 2.46 -2.35 19.12
CA ALA A 63 2.60 -0.99 19.63
C ALA A 63 3.10 -0.96 21.08
N VAL A 64 2.58 -1.86 21.93
CA VAL A 64 3.02 -2.00 23.32
C VAL A 64 4.47 -2.47 23.40
N LEU A 65 4.86 -3.47 22.61
CA LEU A 65 6.24 -3.99 22.55
C LEU A 65 7.24 -2.96 22.03
N LEU A 66 6.85 -2.16 21.05
CA LEU A 66 7.68 -1.15 20.41
C LEU A 66 7.49 0.26 20.98
N ARG A 67 6.83 0.39 22.13
CA ARG A 67 6.51 1.70 22.75
C ARG A 67 7.73 2.65 22.85
N ASN A 68 8.91 2.11 23.10
CA ASN A 68 10.15 2.88 23.22
C ASN A 68 10.63 3.47 21.86
N ARG A 69 10.08 3.00 20.75
CA ARG A 69 10.36 3.53 19.39
C ARG A 69 9.27 4.48 18.89
N LEU A 70 8.20 4.64 19.66
CA LEU A 70 7.11 5.57 19.34
C LEU A 70 7.53 6.96 19.82
N THR A 71 7.71 7.88 18.89
CA THR A 71 7.99 9.28 19.20
C THR A 71 6.87 10.17 18.67
N GLY A 72 6.46 11.13 19.51
CA GLY A 72 5.31 12.01 19.24
C GLY A 72 3.96 11.32 19.48
N ALA A 73 2.89 12.10 19.39
CA ALA A 73 1.53 11.61 19.65
C ALA A 73 1.09 10.60 18.57
N VAL A 74 0.66 9.42 18.99
CA VAL A 74 0.06 8.38 18.13
C VAL A 74 -1.27 8.88 17.55
N PHE A 75 -2.14 9.43 18.43
CA PHE A 75 -3.40 10.05 18.01
C PHE A 75 -3.17 11.54 17.70
N SER A 76 -3.36 11.90 16.45
CA SER A 76 -3.15 13.28 15.97
C SER A 76 -3.96 13.51 14.71
N TRP A 77 -4.18 14.78 14.35
CA TRP A 77 -4.86 15.11 13.10
C TRP A 77 -4.24 14.46 11.86
N PRO A 78 -2.88 14.44 11.67
CA PRO A 78 -2.29 13.68 10.57
C PRO A 78 -2.59 12.18 10.62
N SER A 79 -2.61 11.56 11.82
CA SER A 79 -2.95 10.14 11.95
C SER A 79 -4.41 9.87 11.58
N LEU A 80 -5.33 10.76 11.96
CA LEU A 80 -6.75 10.67 11.59
C LEU A 80 -6.94 10.82 10.08
N LEU A 81 -6.32 11.84 9.48
CA LEU A 81 -6.39 12.06 8.02
C LEU A 81 -5.76 10.89 7.25
N SER A 82 -4.60 10.40 7.69
CA SER A 82 -3.96 9.20 7.13
C SER A 82 -4.88 7.98 7.24
N GLY A 83 -5.54 7.78 8.39
CA GLY A 83 -6.51 6.71 8.60
C GLY A 83 -7.70 6.79 7.64
N ALA A 84 -8.24 7.98 7.42
CA ALA A 84 -9.32 8.20 6.45
C ALA A 84 -8.88 7.88 5.02
N LEU A 85 -7.70 8.35 4.61
CA LEU A 85 -7.15 8.11 3.28
C LEU A 85 -6.85 6.62 3.05
N ILE A 86 -6.28 5.93 4.03
CA ILE A 86 -6.05 4.48 3.98
C ILE A 86 -7.39 3.73 3.88
N SER A 87 -8.42 4.16 4.61
CA SER A 87 -9.76 3.56 4.55
C SER A 87 -10.34 3.66 3.14
N ILE A 88 -10.23 4.84 2.51
CA ILE A 88 -10.68 5.06 1.12
C ILE A 88 -9.88 4.16 0.16
N ALA A 89 -8.55 4.12 0.31
CA ALA A 89 -7.70 3.30 -0.54
C ALA A 89 -8.04 1.81 -0.44
N MET A 90 -8.19 1.28 0.79
CA MET A 90 -8.52 -0.13 1.02
C MET A 90 -9.91 -0.49 0.52
N PHE A 91 -10.92 0.34 0.82
CA PHE A 91 -12.26 0.14 0.30
C PHE A 91 -12.28 0.10 -1.23
N SER A 92 -11.58 1.04 -1.86
CA SER A 92 -11.48 1.11 -3.32
C SER A 92 -10.81 -0.13 -3.92
N LEU A 93 -9.67 -0.58 -3.36
CA LEU A 93 -9.00 -1.80 -3.83
C LEU A 93 -9.86 -3.05 -3.63
N ILE A 94 -10.46 -3.24 -2.45
CA ILE A 94 -11.29 -4.41 -2.17
C ILE A 94 -12.54 -4.42 -3.07
N SER A 95 -13.11 -3.24 -3.35
CA SER A 95 -14.21 -3.09 -4.32
C SER A 95 -13.81 -3.48 -5.74
N ALA A 96 -12.58 -3.15 -6.14
CA ALA A 96 -12.04 -3.59 -7.42
C ALA A 96 -11.82 -5.12 -7.45
N PHE A 97 -11.23 -5.70 -6.39
CA PHE A 97 -10.94 -7.13 -6.30
C PHE A 97 -12.19 -8.00 -6.43
N GLN A 98 -13.36 -7.51 -6.00
CA GLN A 98 -14.62 -8.22 -6.13
C GLN A 98 -14.96 -8.56 -7.58
N GLN A 99 -14.61 -7.68 -8.55
CA GLN A 99 -15.08 -7.79 -9.93
C GLN A 99 -13.97 -7.95 -10.96
N MET A 100 -12.70 -7.74 -10.57
CA MET A 100 -11.57 -7.82 -11.51
C MET A 100 -10.39 -8.62 -10.93
N PRO A 101 -9.46 -9.10 -11.79
CA PRO A 101 -8.25 -9.76 -11.34
C PRO A 101 -7.42 -8.90 -10.39
N ILE A 102 -6.89 -9.50 -9.30
CA ILE A 102 -6.07 -8.79 -8.31
C ILE A 102 -4.86 -8.14 -8.97
N ALA A 103 -4.15 -8.90 -9.82
CA ALA A 103 -2.96 -8.40 -10.52
C ALA A 103 -3.26 -7.18 -11.40
N THR A 104 -4.43 -7.15 -12.07
CA THR A 104 -4.86 -6.00 -12.88
C THR A 104 -5.18 -4.78 -12.02
N ALA A 105 -5.87 -4.96 -10.89
CA ALA A 105 -6.17 -3.88 -9.96
C ALA A 105 -4.89 -3.31 -9.34
N ILE A 106 -3.95 -4.16 -8.92
CA ILE A 106 -2.64 -3.76 -8.39
C ILE A 106 -1.81 -3.06 -9.47
N ALA A 107 -1.82 -3.53 -10.72
CA ALA A 107 -1.12 -2.86 -11.82
C ALA A 107 -1.61 -1.41 -12.03
N ILE A 108 -2.92 -1.17 -11.98
CA ILE A 108 -3.49 0.18 -12.04
C ILE A 108 -3.12 0.99 -10.78
N PHE A 109 -3.17 0.38 -9.60
CA PHE A 109 -2.81 1.02 -8.34
C PHE A 109 -1.35 1.53 -8.35
N PHE A 110 -0.43 0.86 -9.01
CA PHE A 110 0.98 1.29 -9.14
C PHE A 110 1.20 2.58 -9.94
N ILE A 111 0.14 3.27 -10.37
CA ILE A 111 0.21 4.67 -10.79
C ILE A 111 0.46 5.62 -9.60
N GLU A 112 0.30 5.15 -8.37
CA GLU A 112 0.45 5.92 -7.12
C GLU A 112 1.74 6.75 -7.05
N PRO A 113 2.95 6.21 -7.32
CA PRO A 113 4.18 7.01 -7.25
C PRO A 113 4.21 8.16 -8.27
N LEU A 114 3.51 8.00 -9.39
CA LEU A 114 3.39 9.04 -10.42
C LEU A 114 2.44 10.15 -9.94
N LEU A 115 1.31 9.77 -9.34
CA LEU A 115 0.38 10.70 -8.71
C LEU A 115 1.04 11.43 -7.54
N LEU A 116 1.81 10.73 -6.71
CA LEU A 116 2.58 11.34 -5.63
C LEU A 116 3.51 12.43 -6.17
N THR A 117 4.21 12.15 -7.28
CA THR A 117 5.09 13.13 -7.94
C THR A 117 4.32 14.37 -8.39
N LEU A 118 3.14 14.22 -9.00
CA LEU A 118 2.31 15.34 -9.45
C LEU A 118 1.76 16.16 -8.27
N LEU A 119 1.32 15.48 -7.22
CA LEU A 119 0.72 16.12 -6.05
C LEU A 119 1.74 16.76 -5.11
N ALA A 120 2.98 16.27 -5.08
CA ALA A 120 4.05 16.85 -4.27
C ALA A 120 4.39 18.29 -4.71
N ALA A 121 4.22 18.63 -5.98
CA ALA A 121 4.46 19.98 -6.48
C ALA A 121 3.55 21.03 -5.80
N PRO A 122 2.22 20.95 -5.89
CA PRO A 122 1.32 21.94 -5.28
C PRO A 122 1.22 21.81 -3.76
N LEU A 123 1.37 20.60 -3.18
CA LEU A 123 1.11 20.36 -1.76
C LEU A 123 2.35 20.47 -0.88
N LEU A 124 3.54 20.19 -1.42
CA LEU A 124 4.82 20.28 -0.68
C LEU A 124 5.75 21.38 -1.20
N GLY A 125 5.38 22.10 -2.26
CA GLY A 125 6.21 23.13 -2.89
C GLY A 125 7.42 22.55 -3.64
N GLU A 126 7.40 21.27 -4.00
CA GLU A 126 8.47 20.63 -4.77
C GLU A 126 8.35 21.00 -6.25
N VAL A 127 9.46 21.25 -6.92
CA VAL A 127 9.49 21.49 -8.37
C VAL A 127 10.06 20.25 -9.06
N PRO A 128 9.21 19.36 -9.60
CA PRO A 128 9.69 18.17 -10.31
C PRO A 128 10.41 18.60 -11.59
N GLY A 129 11.63 18.09 -11.80
CA GLY A 129 12.39 18.37 -13.01
C GLY A 129 11.69 17.84 -14.27
N ARG A 130 11.94 18.47 -15.44
CA ARG A 130 11.31 18.11 -16.73
C ARG A 130 11.36 16.61 -17.05
N ARG A 131 12.50 15.96 -16.79
CA ARG A 131 12.66 14.51 -17.05
C ARG A 131 11.74 13.65 -16.18
N ARG A 132 11.49 14.09 -14.94
CA ARG A 132 10.56 13.42 -14.02
C ARG A 132 9.12 13.57 -14.52
N LEU A 133 8.73 14.76 -15.00
CA LEU A 133 7.41 14.99 -15.59
C LEU A 133 7.18 14.16 -16.86
N ILE A 134 8.20 14.01 -17.72
CA ILE A 134 8.12 13.13 -18.89
C ILE A 134 7.88 11.69 -18.48
N ALA A 135 8.62 11.18 -17.48
CA ALA A 135 8.41 9.82 -16.96
C ALA A 135 6.99 9.63 -16.41
N VAL A 136 6.48 10.62 -15.67
CA VAL A 136 5.09 10.61 -15.20
C VAL A 136 4.11 10.54 -16.37
N GLY A 137 4.30 11.34 -17.41
CA GLY A 137 3.45 11.30 -18.63
C GLY A 137 3.47 9.93 -19.29
N ILE A 138 4.64 9.30 -19.42
CA ILE A 138 4.79 7.94 -19.99
C ILE A 138 4.05 6.91 -19.11
N GLY A 139 4.21 6.99 -17.78
CA GLY A 139 3.52 6.08 -16.87
C GLY A 139 2.00 6.25 -16.89
N LEU A 140 1.49 7.47 -17.06
CA LEU A 140 0.05 7.72 -17.24
C LEU A 140 -0.47 7.11 -18.56
N ILE A 141 0.30 7.14 -19.64
CA ILE A 141 -0.03 6.43 -20.88
C ILE A 141 -0.10 4.91 -20.61
N GLY A 142 0.88 4.36 -19.86
CA GLY A 142 0.85 2.95 -19.44
C GLY A 142 -0.44 2.61 -18.67
N ALA A 143 -0.87 3.47 -17.75
CA ALA A 143 -2.11 3.29 -17.03
C ALA A 143 -3.35 3.31 -17.94
N LEU A 144 -3.41 4.21 -18.92
CA LEU A 144 -4.50 4.24 -19.89
C LEU A 144 -4.56 2.96 -20.74
N ILE A 145 -3.39 2.38 -21.08
CA ILE A 145 -3.31 1.09 -21.78
C ILE A 145 -3.91 -0.04 -20.93
N VAL A 146 -3.70 -0.05 -19.61
CA VAL A 146 -4.32 -1.03 -18.71
C VAL A 146 -5.80 -0.76 -18.50
N ILE A 147 -6.18 0.49 -18.26
CA ILE A 147 -7.55 0.87 -17.87
C ILE A 147 -8.53 0.70 -19.03
N ARG A 148 -8.14 1.07 -20.25
CA ARG A 148 -9.06 1.09 -21.41
C ARG A 148 -9.74 -0.25 -21.69
N PRO A 149 -9.03 -1.39 -21.85
CA PRO A 149 -9.68 -2.69 -22.05
C PRO A 149 -10.47 -3.12 -20.81
N ASN A 150 -9.97 -2.83 -19.62
CA ASN A 150 -10.63 -3.17 -18.36
C ASN A 150 -11.90 -2.35 -18.13
N LEU A 151 -11.96 -1.09 -18.57
CA LEU A 151 -13.17 -0.28 -18.53
C LEU A 151 -14.26 -0.85 -19.46
N ALA A 152 -13.87 -1.40 -20.61
CA ALA A 152 -14.81 -2.07 -21.51
C ALA A 152 -15.35 -3.39 -20.93
N THR A 153 -14.51 -4.13 -20.20
CA THR A 153 -14.85 -5.45 -19.63
C THR A 153 -15.59 -5.34 -18.29
N PHE A 154 -15.09 -4.50 -17.37
CA PHE A 154 -15.56 -4.39 -15.99
C PHE A 154 -16.35 -3.11 -15.71
N GLY A 155 -16.49 -2.22 -16.71
CA GLY A 155 -17.17 -0.94 -16.53
C GLY A 155 -16.47 0.01 -15.54
N PRO A 156 -17.23 0.90 -14.86
CA PRO A 156 -16.69 1.91 -13.95
C PRO A 156 -15.85 1.34 -12.79
N VAL A 157 -15.98 0.06 -12.48
CA VAL A 157 -15.21 -0.63 -11.43
C VAL A 157 -13.70 -0.55 -11.70
N ALA A 158 -13.28 -0.52 -12.98
CA ALA A 158 -11.88 -0.35 -13.36
C ALA A 158 -11.27 0.99 -12.89
N LEU A 159 -12.08 1.95 -12.44
CA LEU A 159 -11.63 3.22 -11.88
C LEU A 159 -11.36 3.16 -10.37
N TRP A 160 -11.86 2.14 -9.65
CA TRP A 160 -11.60 2.01 -8.22
C TRP A 160 -10.11 1.97 -7.86
N PRO A 161 -9.23 1.22 -8.56
CA PRO A 161 -7.81 1.23 -8.25
C PRO A 161 -7.14 2.59 -8.45
N LEU A 162 -7.66 3.45 -9.35
CA LEU A 162 -7.19 4.84 -9.47
C LEU A 162 -7.57 5.67 -8.24
N GLY A 163 -8.79 5.51 -7.75
CA GLY A 163 -9.24 6.13 -6.50
C GLY A 163 -8.36 5.71 -5.33
N ALA A 164 -8.02 4.42 -5.26
CA ALA A 164 -7.09 3.88 -4.28
C ALA A 164 -5.69 4.50 -4.41
N ALA A 165 -5.14 4.58 -5.62
CA ALA A 165 -3.83 5.17 -5.89
C ALA A 165 -3.78 6.65 -5.51
N LEU A 166 -4.83 7.41 -5.81
CA LEU A 166 -4.94 8.82 -5.42
C LEU A 166 -4.99 8.99 -3.91
N ALA A 167 -5.85 8.23 -3.23
CA ALA A 167 -5.97 8.28 -1.78
C ALA A 167 -4.64 7.89 -1.09
N PHE A 168 -3.96 6.87 -1.62
CA PHE A 168 -2.68 6.44 -1.07
C PHE A 168 -1.55 7.43 -1.35
N ALA A 169 -1.49 8.07 -2.53
CA ALA A 169 -0.55 9.15 -2.83
C ALA A 169 -0.74 10.35 -1.87
N LEU A 170 -1.98 10.75 -1.61
CA LEU A 170 -2.29 11.78 -0.61
C LEU A 170 -1.87 11.35 0.79
N ASN A 171 -2.09 10.08 1.16
CA ASN A 171 -1.62 9.53 2.42
C ASN A 171 -0.09 9.60 2.57
N MET A 172 0.66 9.32 1.50
CA MET A 172 2.12 9.46 1.51
C MET A 172 2.57 10.91 1.76
N ILE A 173 1.85 11.91 1.25
CA ILE A 173 2.11 13.32 1.52
C ILE A 173 1.86 13.66 2.99
N VAL A 174 0.73 13.18 3.54
CA VAL A 174 0.41 13.35 4.97
C VAL A 174 1.49 12.69 5.83
N LEU A 175 1.85 11.45 5.53
CA LEU A 175 2.89 10.71 6.25
C LEU A 175 4.24 11.44 6.20
N ARG A 176 4.66 11.90 5.03
CA ARG A 176 5.92 12.65 4.82
C ARG A 176 5.96 13.95 5.65
N THR A 177 4.83 14.65 5.75
CA THR A 177 4.72 15.87 6.56
C THR A 177 4.72 15.54 8.04
N ALA A 178 3.97 14.53 8.46
CA ALA A 178 3.84 14.13 9.86
C ALA A 178 5.14 13.57 10.46
N THR A 179 5.94 12.87 9.64
CA THR A 179 7.21 12.26 10.08
C THR A 179 8.34 13.26 10.33
N ARG A 180 8.14 14.55 10.02
CA ARG A 180 9.07 15.61 10.43
C ARG A 180 9.12 15.80 11.96
N THR A 181 8.06 15.46 12.67
CA THR A 181 7.94 15.67 14.13
C THR A 181 7.58 14.41 14.91
N ARG A 182 7.33 13.29 14.22
CA ARG A 182 6.88 12.01 14.80
C ARG A 182 7.58 10.85 14.13
N SER A 183 7.67 9.70 14.81
CA SER A 183 8.12 8.49 14.13
C SER A 183 7.06 8.01 13.12
N ALA A 184 7.51 7.48 11.97
CA ALA A 184 6.61 6.87 10.99
C ALA A 184 5.74 5.77 11.63
N LEU A 185 6.31 5.03 12.57
CA LEU A 185 5.60 3.98 13.32
C LEU A 185 4.43 4.56 14.15
N SER A 186 4.65 5.71 14.84
CA SER A 186 3.57 6.37 15.61
C SER A 186 2.44 6.84 14.71
N VAL A 187 2.75 7.49 13.59
CA VAL A 187 1.74 7.98 12.64
C VAL A 187 0.94 6.82 12.06
N GLN A 188 1.62 5.76 11.67
CA GLN A 188 0.98 4.63 10.99
C GLN A 188 0.12 3.77 11.93
N ILE A 189 0.58 3.51 13.18
CA ILE A 189 -0.25 2.83 14.19
C ILE A 189 -1.50 3.69 14.46
N GLY A 190 -1.31 4.99 14.68
CA GLY A 190 -2.42 5.91 14.88
C GLY A 190 -3.38 5.95 13.68
N ALA A 191 -2.85 5.91 12.46
CA ALA A 191 -3.64 5.86 11.23
C ALA A 191 -4.47 4.57 11.15
N THR A 192 -3.88 3.40 11.44
CA THR A 192 -4.60 2.12 11.40
C THR A 192 -5.72 2.06 12.44
N ILE A 193 -5.46 2.52 13.67
CA ILE A 193 -6.49 2.57 14.70
C ILE A 193 -7.57 3.59 14.32
N SER A 194 -7.20 4.77 13.82
CA SER A 194 -8.16 5.78 13.36
C SER A 194 -9.00 5.26 12.19
N ALA A 195 -8.39 4.53 11.24
CA ALA A 195 -9.10 3.88 10.14
C ALA A 195 -10.15 2.88 10.66
N ALA A 196 -9.78 2.02 11.62
CA ALA A 196 -10.69 1.06 12.22
C ALA A 196 -11.87 1.75 12.91
N VAL A 197 -11.61 2.82 13.68
CA VAL A 197 -12.65 3.60 14.37
C VAL A 197 -13.56 4.33 13.39
N LEU A 198 -12.99 4.98 12.35
CA LEU A 198 -13.75 5.67 11.32
C LEU A 198 -14.65 4.72 10.53
N LEU A 199 -14.10 3.61 10.05
CA LEU A 199 -14.85 2.61 9.30
C LEU A 199 -15.98 1.99 10.13
N MET A 200 -15.69 1.63 11.39
CA MET A 200 -16.72 1.12 12.32
C MET A 200 -17.79 2.17 12.58
N GLY A 201 -17.39 3.43 12.79
CA GLY A 201 -18.32 4.55 12.97
C GLY A 201 -19.23 4.74 11.76
N VAL A 202 -18.69 4.70 10.53
CA VAL A 202 -19.48 4.77 9.29
C VAL A 202 -20.42 3.57 9.18
N GLN A 203 -19.97 2.36 9.54
CA GLN A 203 -20.81 1.15 9.51
C GLN A 203 -21.99 1.25 10.48
N VAL A 204 -21.75 1.73 11.71
CA VAL A 204 -22.81 1.94 12.71
C VAL A 204 -23.78 3.03 12.24
N LEU A 205 -23.28 4.17 11.78
CA LEU A 205 -24.14 5.26 11.27
C LEU A 205 -24.98 4.82 10.07
N ALA A 206 -24.39 4.08 9.14
CA ALA A 206 -25.12 3.53 8.00
C ALA A 206 -26.17 2.50 8.45
N GLY A 207 -25.87 1.68 9.45
CA GLY A 207 -26.82 0.75 10.05
C GLY A 207 -28.05 1.45 10.61
N VAL A 208 -27.80 2.51 11.39
CA VAL A 208 -28.91 3.32 11.98
C VAL A 208 -29.67 4.12 10.93
N ALA A 209 -28.98 4.74 9.97
CA ALA A 209 -29.60 5.61 8.97
C ALA A 209 -30.44 4.87 7.93
N PHE A 210 -30.03 3.63 7.57
CA PHE A 210 -30.67 2.83 6.53
C PHE A 210 -31.37 1.57 7.05
N ASP A 211 -31.54 1.46 8.37
CA ASP A 211 -32.11 0.27 9.04
C ASP A 211 -31.46 -1.04 8.58
N ARG A 212 -30.15 -1.01 8.38
CA ARG A 212 -29.37 -2.14 7.92
C ARG A 212 -28.73 -2.85 9.11
N ALA A 213 -28.96 -4.16 9.22
CA ALA A 213 -28.27 -4.96 10.23
C ALA A 213 -26.73 -4.85 10.03
N ILE A 214 -26.00 -4.58 11.10
CA ILE A 214 -24.54 -4.60 11.09
C ILE A 214 -24.13 -6.08 11.06
N PRO A 215 -23.42 -6.55 10.01
CA PRO A 215 -22.98 -7.94 9.94
C PRO A 215 -22.06 -8.26 11.11
N ASN A 216 -22.37 -9.32 11.85
CA ASN A 216 -21.47 -9.83 12.87
C ASN A 216 -20.49 -10.80 12.18
N PRO A 217 -19.17 -10.54 12.23
CA PRO A 217 -18.19 -11.40 11.56
C PRO A 217 -18.17 -12.83 12.09
N PHE A 218 -18.64 -13.07 13.33
CA PHE A 218 -18.65 -14.40 13.95
C PHE A 218 -19.87 -15.24 13.51
N ASP A 219 -20.85 -14.65 12.83
CA ASP A 219 -21.99 -15.38 12.23
C ASP A 219 -21.62 -15.94 10.84
N LEU A 220 -20.43 -15.58 10.32
CA LEU A 220 -19.92 -16.11 9.06
C LEU A 220 -19.47 -17.57 9.19
N PRO A 221 -19.40 -18.31 8.08
CA PRO A 221 -18.82 -19.66 8.07
C PRO A 221 -17.40 -19.66 8.66
N ALA A 222 -17.02 -20.73 9.35
CA ALA A 222 -15.73 -20.81 10.06
C ALA A 222 -14.50 -20.48 9.17
N TRP A 223 -14.53 -20.89 7.90
CA TRP A 223 -13.47 -20.57 6.95
C TRP A 223 -13.34 -19.04 6.70
N ALA A 224 -14.47 -18.32 6.67
CA ALA A 224 -14.50 -16.89 6.41
C ALA A 224 -14.02 -16.10 7.63
N VAL A 225 -14.38 -16.54 8.84
CA VAL A 225 -13.80 -15.99 10.08
C VAL A 225 -12.30 -16.21 10.09
N GLY A 226 -11.83 -17.42 9.74
CA GLY A 226 -10.40 -17.73 9.61
C GLY A 226 -9.69 -16.86 8.56
N ALA A 227 -10.31 -16.67 7.39
CA ALA A 227 -9.79 -15.82 6.32
C ALA A 227 -9.70 -14.35 6.75
N LEU A 228 -10.70 -13.86 7.47
CA LEU A 228 -10.74 -12.50 7.99
C LEU A 228 -9.62 -12.24 9.02
N LEU A 229 -9.46 -13.16 9.98
CA LEU A 229 -8.38 -13.11 10.97
C LEU A 229 -7.01 -13.16 10.28
N ALA A 230 -6.84 -14.08 9.32
CA ALA A 230 -5.60 -14.21 8.55
C ALA A 230 -5.30 -12.95 7.73
N ALA A 231 -6.29 -12.36 7.05
CA ALA A 231 -6.12 -11.12 6.28
C ALA A 231 -5.68 -9.95 7.19
N GLY A 232 -6.30 -9.79 8.37
CA GLY A 232 -5.91 -8.78 9.35
C GLY A 232 -4.52 -9.02 9.93
N ALA A 233 -4.18 -10.27 10.26
CA ALA A 233 -2.88 -10.65 10.77
C ALA A 233 -1.78 -10.43 9.70
N LEU A 234 -2.00 -10.84 8.46
CA LEU A 234 -1.09 -10.60 7.34
C LEU A 234 -0.87 -9.10 7.13
N ALA A 235 -1.93 -8.29 7.17
CA ALA A 235 -1.82 -6.84 7.06
C ALA A 235 -0.99 -6.24 8.20
N ALA A 236 -1.10 -6.73 9.43
CA ALA A 236 -0.28 -6.30 10.55
C ALA A 236 1.19 -6.75 10.40
N ILE A 237 1.42 -8.00 9.98
CA ILE A 237 2.77 -8.55 9.77
C ILE A 237 3.48 -7.79 8.65
N THR A 238 2.83 -7.59 7.50
CA THR A 238 3.41 -6.85 6.37
C THR A 238 3.73 -5.42 6.74
N PHE A 239 2.85 -4.77 7.52
CA PHE A 239 3.13 -3.45 8.07
C PHE A 239 4.42 -3.43 8.89
N VAL A 240 4.60 -4.37 9.81
CA VAL A 240 5.81 -4.46 10.66
C VAL A 240 7.05 -4.74 9.80
N LEU A 241 6.95 -5.64 8.82
CA LEU A 241 8.05 -5.95 7.90
C LEU A 241 8.46 -4.74 7.07
N ILE A 242 7.52 -3.96 6.55
CA ILE A 242 7.78 -2.71 5.83
C ILE A 242 8.47 -1.69 6.76
N ALA A 243 7.97 -1.52 7.99
CA ALA A 243 8.59 -0.64 8.97
C ALA A 243 10.03 -1.07 9.31
N VAL A 244 10.29 -2.38 9.46
CA VAL A 244 11.63 -2.93 9.65
C VAL A 244 12.50 -2.70 8.42
N ALA A 245 11.98 -2.89 7.21
CA ALA A 245 12.72 -2.67 5.97
C ALA A 245 13.22 -1.22 5.89
N PHE A 246 12.33 -0.25 6.04
CA PHE A 246 12.69 1.19 6.01
C PHE A 246 13.57 1.65 7.17
N SER A 247 13.56 0.94 8.31
CA SER A 247 14.46 1.23 9.43
C SER A 247 15.90 0.77 9.19
N LYS A 248 16.13 -0.15 8.23
CA LYS A 248 17.42 -0.81 8.00
C LYS A 248 18.03 -0.52 6.64
N ALA A 249 17.25 -0.03 5.67
CA ALA A 249 17.71 0.24 4.32
C ALA A 249 17.10 1.53 3.77
N GLU A 250 17.83 2.21 2.89
CA GLU A 250 17.36 3.42 2.22
C GLU A 250 16.15 3.13 1.33
N ALA A 251 15.18 4.05 1.31
CA ALA A 251 13.97 3.93 0.50
C ALA A 251 14.26 3.69 -0.99
N GLY A 252 15.28 4.37 -1.55
CA GLY A 252 15.67 4.19 -2.95
C GLY A 252 16.22 2.80 -3.30
N LEU A 253 16.72 2.06 -2.29
CA LEU A 253 17.16 0.67 -2.47
C LEU A 253 15.97 -0.31 -2.37
N LEU A 254 14.97 0.03 -1.56
CA LEU A 254 13.80 -0.80 -1.31
C LEU A 254 12.72 -0.67 -2.41
N ALA A 255 12.67 0.47 -3.10
CA ALA A 255 11.65 0.78 -4.09
C ALA A 255 11.46 -0.31 -5.18
N PRO A 256 12.52 -0.88 -5.80
CA PRO A 256 12.35 -1.93 -6.81
C PRO A 256 11.66 -3.19 -6.26
N PHE A 257 11.86 -3.49 -4.97
CA PHE A 257 11.27 -4.69 -4.36
C PHE A 257 9.76 -4.55 -4.13
N GLN A 258 9.21 -3.32 -4.05
CA GLN A 258 7.76 -3.11 -3.96
C GLN A 258 7.04 -3.66 -5.20
N TYR A 259 7.66 -3.61 -6.37
CA TYR A 259 7.06 -4.12 -7.60
C TYR A 259 6.94 -5.65 -7.65
N LEU A 260 7.59 -6.38 -6.72
CA LEU A 260 7.38 -7.83 -6.57
C LEU A 260 5.94 -8.16 -6.14
N GLU A 261 5.20 -7.20 -5.59
CA GLU A 261 3.78 -7.34 -5.26
C GLU A 261 2.95 -7.72 -6.50
N ILE A 262 3.24 -7.16 -7.68
CA ILE A 262 2.55 -7.55 -8.92
C ILE A 262 2.83 -9.01 -9.28
N VAL A 263 4.08 -9.44 -9.10
CA VAL A 263 4.46 -10.85 -9.35
C VAL A 263 3.70 -11.76 -8.39
N GLY A 264 3.69 -11.42 -7.09
CA GLY A 264 2.92 -12.13 -6.08
C GLY A 264 1.42 -12.13 -6.38
N ALA A 265 0.85 -10.97 -6.76
CA ALA A 265 -0.56 -10.83 -7.13
C ALA A 265 -0.94 -11.67 -8.35
N THR A 266 -0.04 -11.78 -9.35
CA THR A 266 -0.25 -12.63 -10.50
C THR A 266 -0.22 -14.12 -10.13
N ILE A 267 0.77 -14.54 -9.32
CA ILE A 267 0.90 -15.93 -8.90
C ILE A 267 -0.31 -16.35 -8.05
N VAL A 268 -0.64 -15.56 -7.03
CA VAL A 268 -1.77 -15.86 -6.13
C VAL A 268 -3.10 -15.77 -6.88
N GLY A 269 -3.27 -14.77 -7.76
CA GLY A 269 -4.45 -14.60 -8.61
C GLY A 269 -4.68 -15.81 -9.52
N TYR A 270 -3.62 -16.31 -10.12
CA TYR A 270 -3.69 -17.52 -10.95
C TYR A 270 -3.98 -18.79 -10.13
N LEU A 271 -3.27 -19.00 -9.04
CA LEU A 271 -3.41 -20.22 -8.23
C LEU A 271 -4.77 -20.32 -7.52
N VAL A 272 -5.36 -19.18 -7.09
CA VAL A 272 -6.60 -19.17 -6.30
C VAL A 272 -7.83 -18.95 -7.17
N PHE A 273 -7.72 -18.10 -8.21
CA PHE A 273 -8.86 -17.66 -9.02
C PHE A 273 -8.78 -18.09 -10.49
N GLY A 274 -7.62 -18.58 -10.94
CA GLY A 274 -7.38 -18.86 -12.37
C GLY A 274 -7.18 -17.60 -13.22
N ASP A 275 -7.03 -16.43 -12.58
CA ASP A 275 -6.95 -15.13 -13.23
C ASP A 275 -5.54 -14.86 -13.75
N LEU A 276 -5.38 -14.60 -15.05
CA LEU A 276 -4.14 -14.09 -15.64
C LEU A 276 -4.40 -12.73 -16.30
N PRO A 277 -3.50 -11.76 -16.13
CA PRO A 277 -3.58 -10.50 -16.87
C PRO A 277 -3.44 -10.73 -18.37
N ASP A 278 -4.18 -9.96 -19.17
CA ASP A 278 -4.06 -9.98 -20.61
C ASP A 278 -2.76 -9.30 -21.10
N ALA A 279 -2.45 -9.41 -22.40
CA ALA A 279 -1.21 -8.87 -22.99
C ALA A 279 -1.15 -7.33 -22.85
N LEU A 280 -2.27 -6.63 -22.95
CA LEU A 280 -2.31 -5.17 -22.79
C LEU A 280 -2.08 -4.76 -21.33
N THR A 281 -2.61 -5.51 -20.39
CA THR A 281 -2.33 -5.32 -18.96
C THR A 281 -0.84 -5.52 -18.68
N TRP A 282 -0.20 -6.55 -19.22
CA TRP A 282 1.25 -6.75 -19.10
C TRP A 282 2.06 -5.61 -19.69
N LEU A 283 1.71 -5.15 -20.92
CA LEU A 283 2.38 -4.04 -21.58
C LEU A 283 2.26 -2.74 -20.76
N GLY A 284 1.05 -2.37 -20.36
CA GLY A 284 0.83 -1.16 -19.58
C GLY A 284 1.49 -1.21 -18.20
N THR A 285 1.46 -2.39 -17.55
CA THR A 285 2.16 -2.64 -16.29
C THR A 285 3.66 -2.41 -16.45
N ALA A 286 4.30 -2.97 -17.47
CA ALA A 286 5.72 -2.76 -17.73
C ALA A 286 6.07 -1.27 -17.92
N ILE A 287 5.21 -0.51 -18.60
CA ILE A 287 5.38 0.94 -18.79
C ILE A 287 5.25 1.68 -17.45
N ILE A 288 4.23 1.38 -16.63
CA ILE A 288 4.02 2.00 -15.31
C ILE A 288 5.23 1.74 -14.41
N LEU A 289 5.67 0.48 -14.32
CA LEU A 289 6.80 0.08 -13.49
C LEU A 289 8.10 0.74 -13.95
N GLY A 290 8.35 0.77 -15.27
CA GLY A 290 9.52 1.43 -15.85
C GLY A 290 9.54 2.94 -15.55
N ALA A 291 8.40 3.60 -15.68
CA ALA A 291 8.24 5.02 -15.36
C ALA A 291 8.45 5.28 -13.85
N GLY A 292 7.84 4.48 -12.99
CA GLY A 292 7.98 4.58 -11.53
C GLY A 292 9.42 4.36 -11.08
N MET A 293 10.10 3.32 -11.56
CA MET A 293 11.53 3.07 -11.28
C MET A 293 12.42 4.23 -11.73
N TYR A 294 12.13 4.83 -12.91
CA TYR A 294 12.90 5.98 -13.38
C TYR A 294 12.69 7.21 -12.49
N VAL A 295 11.46 7.47 -12.03
CA VAL A 295 11.17 8.55 -11.06
C VAL A 295 11.97 8.35 -9.79
N PHE A 296 11.95 7.17 -9.19
CA PHE A 296 12.75 6.84 -7.99
C PHE A 296 14.26 7.02 -8.20
N TYR A 297 14.77 6.53 -9.32
CA TYR A 297 16.19 6.69 -9.65
C TYR A 297 16.62 8.15 -9.71
N ARG A 298 15.78 9.02 -10.29
CA ARG A 298 16.06 10.46 -10.38
C ARG A 298 15.95 11.18 -9.05
N GLU A 299 15.01 10.82 -8.19
CA GLU A 299 14.92 11.36 -6.82
C GLU A 299 16.19 11.07 -6.03
N ARG A 300 16.71 9.85 -6.12
CA ARG A 300 17.96 9.46 -5.45
C ARG A 300 19.17 10.30 -5.92
N GLN A 301 19.24 10.61 -7.22
CA GLN A 301 20.31 11.46 -7.74
C GLN A 301 20.21 12.90 -7.25
N SER A 302 19.01 13.46 -7.18
CA SER A 302 18.79 14.84 -6.72
C SER A 302 19.10 15.00 -5.21
N GLY A 303 18.79 14.02 -4.38
CA GLY A 303 19.12 14.01 -2.95
C GLY A 303 20.61 13.94 -2.66
N ARG A 304 21.40 13.22 -3.47
CA ARG A 304 22.85 13.13 -3.31
C ARG A 304 23.61 14.42 -3.71
N GLY A 305 23.03 15.21 -4.62
CA GLY A 305 23.62 16.49 -5.03
C GLY A 305 23.59 17.56 -3.94
N LEU A 306 22.63 17.52 -3.03
CA LEU A 306 22.49 18.50 -1.94
C LEU A 306 23.40 18.20 -0.73
N THR A 307 23.72 16.92 -0.48
CA THR A 307 24.65 16.53 0.59
C THR A 307 26.13 16.75 0.22
N GLY A 308 26.46 16.74 -1.06
CA GLY A 308 27.83 17.02 -1.55
C GLY A 308 28.22 18.51 -1.52
N GLN A 309 27.25 19.43 -1.48
CA GLN A 309 27.52 20.88 -1.41
C GLN A 309 27.65 21.44 0.02
N GLN A 310 27.26 20.65 1.04
CA GLN A 310 27.42 21.06 2.44
C GLN A 310 28.75 20.60 3.07
N SER A 311 29.58 19.86 2.34
CA SER A 311 30.89 19.35 2.79
C SER A 311 32.10 20.02 2.08
N SER A 312 31.86 21.03 1.29
CA SER A 312 32.87 21.90 0.68
C SER A 312 32.77 23.34 1.25
#